data_ee8f08207c39846fe11f5a2997380df8
#
_entry.id   ee8f08207c39846fe11f5a2997380df8
#
_cell.length_a   1.000
_cell.length_b   1.000
_cell.length_c   1.000
_cell.angle_alpha   90.00
_cell.angle_beta   90.00
_cell.angle_gamma   90.00
#
_symmetry.space_group_name_H-M   'P 1'
#
loop_
_entity.id
_entity.type
_entity.pdbx_description
1 polymer ?
#
loop_
_entity_poly.entity_id
_entity_poly.type
_entity_poly.pdbx_seq_one_letter_code
_entity_poly.pdbx_strand_id
1 'polypeptide(L)'
;MTILRNFAAGICGCRQDWTPDSFIESTVGSLRKTIGDDKVVLGLSGGVDSSVAAVLLHKAIGDRLTCIFVDMGLLRKNEFEDVLASYRDMGLNVIGVKAGDKFLGDLKGVTDPEAKRKIVGRDFIEVFDEQAQKLSDIKWLAQGTIYPDVIESSSVKGPSATIKSHHNVGGLPEKMNLKIVEPLRLLFKDEVRRVGRQLGLSQTLLGRHPFPGPGLSIRILGEVTAEKVAILQEADKIFIDSLREAGLYDSVWQAGVILLPVQSVGVMGDERTYESCVALRAVTSTDGMTADWVHLPYDFLAKVSNEIINKVRGINRVVYDISSKPPATIEWE
;
A
#
# COMPACT_ATOMS: atom_id res chain seq x y z
N MET A 1 29.68 -0.52 8.24
CA MET A 1 29.72 0.55 7.20
C MET A 1 31.13 0.80 6.66
N THR A 2 32.18 0.96 7.46
CA THR A 2 33.55 1.27 7.00
C THR A 2 34.13 0.22 6.05
N ILE A 3 33.93 -1.08 6.32
CA ILE A 3 34.46 -2.18 5.48
C ILE A 3 33.85 -2.13 4.08
N LEU A 4 32.52 -2.01 3.96
CA LEU A 4 31.82 -1.92 2.67
C LEU A 4 32.23 -0.69 1.88
N ARG A 5 32.38 0.46 2.57
CA ARG A 5 32.85 1.69 1.92
C ARG A 5 34.27 1.55 1.40
N ASN A 6 35.19 0.99 2.19
CA ASN A 6 36.58 0.77 1.76
C ASN A 6 36.65 -0.19 0.59
N PHE A 7 35.85 -1.24 0.59
CA PHE A 7 35.75 -2.16 -0.53
C PHE A 7 35.18 -1.49 -1.78
N ALA A 8 33.98 -0.91 -1.69
CA ALA A 8 33.31 -0.32 -2.85
C ALA A 8 34.08 0.89 -3.42
N ALA A 9 34.42 1.88 -2.57
CA ALA A 9 35.06 3.09 -3.03
C ALA A 9 36.58 2.96 -3.18
N GLY A 10 37.26 2.28 -2.24
CA GLY A 10 38.73 2.18 -2.23
C GLY A 10 39.28 1.07 -3.14
N ILE A 11 38.65 -0.08 -3.20
CA ILE A 11 39.12 -1.24 -3.99
C ILE A 11 38.45 -1.27 -5.36
N CYS A 12 37.10 -1.21 -5.41
CA CYS A 12 36.35 -1.29 -6.66
C CYS A 12 36.29 0.03 -7.42
N GLY A 13 36.72 1.16 -6.83
CA GLY A 13 36.69 2.47 -7.47
C GLY A 13 35.29 2.99 -7.78
N CYS A 14 34.25 2.50 -7.08
CA CYS A 14 32.89 2.95 -7.28
C CYS A 14 32.78 4.44 -6.97
N ARG A 15 32.15 5.20 -7.88
CA ARG A 15 31.87 6.60 -7.67
C ARG A 15 30.82 6.78 -6.57
N GLN A 16 30.93 7.89 -5.81
CA GLN A 16 29.97 8.26 -4.77
C GLN A 16 29.14 9.47 -5.24
N ASP A 17 28.68 9.44 -6.48
CA ASP A 17 28.04 10.55 -7.19
C ASP A 17 26.50 10.37 -7.29
N TRP A 18 25.95 9.33 -6.73
CA TRP A 18 24.50 9.15 -6.70
C TRP A 18 23.84 10.16 -5.74
N THR A 19 22.97 10.98 -6.30
CA THR A 19 22.08 11.88 -5.55
C THR A 19 20.65 11.75 -6.09
N PRO A 20 19.61 12.10 -5.30
CA PRO A 20 18.25 12.14 -5.82
C PRO A 20 18.12 13.03 -7.07
N ASP A 21 18.80 14.18 -7.14
CA ASP A 21 18.76 15.07 -8.29
C ASP A 21 19.37 14.43 -9.54
N SER A 22 20.57 13.85 -9.43
CA SER A 22 21.22 13.17 -10.56
C SER A 22 20.41 12.00 -11.07
N PHE A 23 19.74 11.26 -10.16
CA PHE A 23 18.83 10.19 -10.51
C PHE A 23 17.60 10.72 -11.26
N ILE A 24 16.95 11.79 -10.75
CA ILE A 24 15.78 12.39 -11.38
C ILE A 24 16.13 12.87 -12.81
N GLU A 25 17.21 13.61 -12.98
CA GLU A 25 17.63 14.13 -14.27
C GLU A 25 17.90 13.01 -15.29
N SER A 26 18.70 12.02 -14.88
CA SER A 26 19.05 10.89 -15.76
C SER A 26 17.83 10.04 -16.12
N THR A 27 16.95 9.77 -15.14
CA THR A 27 15.73 8.97 -15.33
C THR A 27 14.74 9.70 -16.23
N VAL A 28 14.46 10.98 -15.98
CA VAL A 28 13.59 11.80 -16.84
C VAL A 28 14.11 11.87 -18.28
N GLY A 29 15.43 12.05 -18.46
CA GLY A 29 16.07 12.02 -19.76
C GLY A 29 15.92 10.68 -20.49
N SER A 30 16.13 9.59 -19.77
CA SER A 30 15.96 8.23 -20.28
C SER A 30 14.50 7.93 -20.65
N LEU A 31 13.54 8.30 -19.79
CA LEU A 31 12.12 8.11 -20.03
C LEU A 31 11.66 8.85 -21.28
N ARG A 32 12.06 10.12 -21.46
CA ARG A 32 11.76 10.91 -22.66
C ARG A 32 12.25 10.22 -23.93
N LYS A 33 13.49 9.71 -23.91
CA LYS A 33 14.09 9.03 -25.06
C LYS A 33 13.40 7.69 -25.36
N THR A 34 13.04 6.93 -24.32
CA THR A 34 12.46 5.59 -24.46
C THR A 34 11.01 5.64 -24.91
N ILE A 35 10.22 6.54 -24.31
CA ILE A 35 8.78 6.67 -24.57
C ILE A 35 8.52 7.46 -25.85
N GLY A 36 9.35 8.46 -26.15
CA GLY A 36 9.16 9.36 -27.29
C GLY A 36 7.83 10.11 -27.17
N ASP A 37 7.01 10.04 -28.21
CA ASP A 37 5.69 10.68 -28.27
C ASP A 37 4.53 9.76 -27.86
N ASP A 38 4.81 8.54 -27.47
CA ASP A 38 3.82 7.56 -27.06
C ASP A 38 3.12 7.96 -25.73
N LYS A 39 1.89 7.43 -25.55
CA LYS A 39 1.12 7.59 -24.30
C LYS A 39 1.38 6.43 -23.35
N VAL A 40 1.32 6.75 -22.05
CA VAL A 40 1.60 5.83 -20.95
C VAL A 40 0.38 5.76 -20.02
N VAL A 41 0.02 4.56 -19.58
CA VAL A 41 -0.93 4.35 -18.47
C VAL A 41 -0.19 3.83 -17.25
N LEU A 42 -0.59 4.28 -16.06
CA LEU A 42 -0.04 3.87 -14.77
C LEU A 42 -1.17 3.55 -13.79
N GLY A 43 -1.12 2.36 -13.16
CA GLY A 43 -1.97 2.04 -12.02
C GLY A 43 -1.42 2.69 -10.73
N LEU A 44 -2.23 3.53 -10.10
CA LEU A 44 -1.91 4.10 -8.80
C LEU A 44 -2.48 3.21 -7.68
N SER A 45 -1.66 2.90 -6.70
CA SER A 45 -2.07 2.16 -5.50
C SER A 45 -2.29 3.05 -4.27
N GLY A 46 -2.10 4.37 -4.41
CA GLY A 46 -2.03 5.28 -3.27
C GLY A 46 -0.74 5.16 -2.44
N GLY A 47 0.15 4.23 -2.81
CA GLY A 47 1.44 4.02 -2.15
C GLY A 47 2.54 4.96 -2.64
N VAL A 48 3.64 5.00 -1.88
CA VAL A 48 4.80 5.87 -2.16
C VAL A 48 5.40 5.60 -3.55
N ASP A 49 5.59 4.31 -3.89
CA ASP A 49 6.33 3.93 -5.10
C ASP A 49 5.57 4.32 -6.37
N SER A 50 4.27 3.99 -6.46
CA SER A 50 3.44 4.38 -7.59
C SER A 50 3.33 5.90 -7.72
N SER A 51 3.31 6.63 -6.60
CA SER A 51 3.26 8.10 -6.61
C SER A 51 4.56 8.72 -7.11
N VAL A 52 5.72 8.22 -6.67
CA VAL A 52 7.03 8.70 -7.15
C VAL A 52 7.20 8.38 -8.64
N ALA A 53 6.80 7.17 -9.07
CA ALA A 53 6.81 6.80 -10.48
C ALA A 53 5.93 7.73 -11.33
N ALA A 54 4.72 8.07 -10.84
CA ALA A 54 3.80 8.98 -11.51
C ALA A 54 4.41 10.37 -11.71
N VAL A 55 5.01 10.95 -10.66
CA VAL A 55 5.61 12.29 -10.74
C VAL A 55 6.84 12.31 -11.65
N LEU A 56 7.68 11.27 -11.62
CA LEU A 56 8.81 11.13 -12.53
C LEU A 56 8.36 11.06 -14.01
N LEU A 57 7.34 10.24 -14.26
CA LEU A 57 6.77 10.11 -15.61
C LEU A 57 6.11 11.40 -16.07
N HIS A 58 5.31 12.05 -15.20
CA HIS A 58 4.71 13.35 -15.53
C HIS A 58 5.77 14.40 -15.85
N LYS A 59 6.86 14.46 -15.10
CA LYS A 59 8.00 15.34 -15.38
C LYS A 59 8.68 15.02 -16.72
N ALA A 60 8.65 13.76 -17.15
CA ALA A 60 9.23 13.33 -18.41
C ALA A 60 8.32 13.61 -19.62
N ILE A 61 7.03 13.25 -19.54
CA ILE A 61 6.12 13.20 -20.69
C ILE A 61 4.85 14.05 -20.54
N GLY A 62 4.65 14.71 -19.39
CA GLY A 62 3.49 15.59 -19.15
C GLY A 62 2.15 14.88 -19.29
N ASP A 63 1.21 15.49 -19.99
CA ASP A 63 -0.17 15.03 -20.16
C ASP A 63 -0.32 13.72 -20.94
N ARG A 64 0.75 13.18 -21.50
CA ARG A 64 0.76 11.86 -22.13
C ARG A 64 0.76 10.72 -21.12
N LEU A 65 0.90 11.01 -19.83
CA LEU A 65 0.66 10.09 -18.73
C LEU A 65 -0.81 10.16 -18.31
N THR A 66 -1.48 9.02 -18.29
CA THR A 66 -2.78 8.85 -17.64
C THR A 66 -2.64 7.87 -16.49
N CYS A 67 -3.04 8.30 -15.30
CA CYS A 67 -3.03 7.46 -14.12
C CYS A 67 -4.44 6.93 -13.85
N ILE A 68 -4.56 5.67 -13.40
CA ILE A 68 -5.83 5.07 -12.99
C ILE A 68 -5.71 4.70 -11.52
N PHE A 69 -6.62 5.21 -10.70
CA PHE A 69 -6.74 4.89 -9.28
C PHE A 69 -8.07 4.21 -9.00
N VAL A 70 -8.03 2.96 -8.53
CA VAL A 70 -9.22 2.13 -8.31
C VAL A 70 -9.58 2.11 -6.83
N ASP A 71 -10.81 2.54 -6.52
CA ASP A 71 -11.45 2.28 -5.23
C ASP A 71 -12.12 0.91 -5.27
N MET A 72 -11.51 -0.01 -4.57
CA MET A 72 -12.00 -1.38 -4.42
C MET A 72 -13.11 -1.50 -3.36
N GLY A 73 -13.49 -0.40 -2.69
CA GLY A 73 -14.35 -0.44 -1.50
C GLY A 73 -13.66 -1.03 -0.26
N LEU A 74 -12.34 -1.26 -0.34
CA LEU A 74 -11.51 -1.90 0.69
C LEU A 74 -10.38 -0.98 1.17
N LEU A 75 -10.42 0.28 0.79
CA LEU A 75 -9.48 1.31 1.23
C LEU A 75 -9.83 1.78 2.65
N ARG A 76 -8.90 2.50 3.29
CA ARG A 76 -9.17 3.19 4.56
C ARG A 76 -10.25 4.25 4.37
N LYS A 77 -10.87 4.65 5.47
CA LYS A 77 -11.90 5.70 5.44
C LYS A 77 -11.37 6.98 4.80
N ASN A 78 -12.12 7.50 3.81
CA ASN A 78 -11.83 8.71 3.02
C ASN A 78 -10.54 8.65 2.18
N GLU A 79 -9.85 7.52 2.15
CA GLU A 79 -8.55 7.40 1.47
C GLU A 79 -8.64 7.66 -0.03
N PHE A 80 -9.73 7.24 -0.67
CA PHE A 80 -9.91 7.44 -2.11
C PHE A 80 -9.97 8.93 -2.47
N GLU A 81 -10.78 9.69 -1.77
CA GLU A 81 -10.95 11.12 -1.99
C GLU A 81 -9.68 11.91 -1.65
N ASP A 82 -9.05 11.60 -0.50
CA ASP A 82 -7.82 12.25 -0.03
C ASP A 82 -6.65 12.04 -1.00
N VAL A 83 -6.50 10.82 -1.51
CA VAL A 83 -5.46 10.46 -2.48
C VAL A 83 -5.70 11.12 -3.82
N LEU A 84 -6.94 11.11 -4.33
CA LEU A 84 -7.28 11.80 -5.57
C LEU A 84 -7.04 13.31 -5.50
N ALA A 85 -7.40 13.95 -4.39
CA ALA A 85 -7.14 15.36 -4.16
C ALA A 85 -5.64 15.65 -4.20
N SER A 86 -4.85 14.86 -3.48
CA SER A 86 -3.39 14.99 -3.45
C SER A 86 -2.75 14.85 -4.84
N TYR A 87 -3.23 13.94 -5.67
CA TYR A 87 -2.71 13.77 -7.03
C TYR A 87 -3.10 14.91 -7.98
N ARG A 88 -4.31 15.47 -7.83
CA ARG A 88 -4.73 16.65 -8.60
C ARG A 88 -3.86 17.87 -8.29
N ASP A 89 -3.53 18.06 -7.01
CA ASP A 89 -2.65 19.14 -6.57
C ASP A 89 -1.23 19.02 -7.16
N MET A 90 -0.81 17.80 -7.50
CA MET A 90 0.46 17.54 -8.21
C MET A 90 0.37 17.72 -9.73
N GLY A 91 -0.80 18.10 -10.27
CA GLY A 91 -1.03 18.27 -11.70
C GLY A 91 -1.12 16.94 -12.49
N LEU A 92 -1.33 15.82 -11.82
CA LEU A 92 -1.45 14.51 -12.47
C LEU A 92 -2.83 14.31 -13.11
N ASN A 93 -2.87 13.79 -14.34
CA ASN A 93 -4.11 13.34 -14.97
C ASN A 93 -4.51 11.98 -14.38
N VAL A 94 -5.48 11.97 -13.45
CA VAL A 94 -5.91 10.78 -12.72
C VAL A 94 -7.38 10.48 -12.95
N ILE A 95 -7.66 9.27 -13.41
CA ILE A 95 -8.99 8.68 -13.51
C ILE A 95 -9.25 7.90 -12.23
N GLY A 96 -10.17 8.40 -11.40
CA GLY A 96 -10.65 7.68 -10.22
C GLY A 96 -11.82 6.75 -10.59
N VAL A 97 -11.72 5.47 -10.24
CA VAL A 97 -12.72 4.45 -10.57
C VAL A 97 -13.28 3.86 -9.29
N LYS A 98 -14.59 4.03 -9.04
CA LYS A 98 -15.28 3.37 -7.91
C LYS A 98 -15.79 2.01 -8.37
N ALA A 99 -15.24 0.93 -7.84
CA ALA A 99 -15.54 -0.45 -8.19
C ALA A 99 -15.92 -1.33 -6.97
N GLY A 100 -16.18 -0.72 -5.82
CA GLY A 100 -16.43 -1.43 -4.56
C GLY A 100 -17.51 -2.50 -4.65
N ASP A 101 -18.59 -2.25 -5.38
CA ASP A 101 -19.70 -3.22 -5.54
C ASP A 101 -19.24 -4.52 -6.23
N LYS A 102 -18.35 -4.42 -7.22
CA LYS A 102 -17.76 -5.60 -7.87
C LYS A 102 -16.94 -6.42 -6.89
N PHE A 103 -15.98 -5.78 -6.21
CA PHE A 103 -15.09 -6.47 -5.28
C PHE A 103 -15.84 -7.10 -4.11
N LEU A 104 -16.79 -6.39 -3.52
CA LEU A 104 -17.61 -6.93 -2.43
C LEU A 104 -18.55 -8.05 -2.92
N GLY A 105 -19.04 -7.95 -4.14
CA GLY A 105 -19.86 -8.99 -4.76
C GLY A 105 -19.08 -10.30 -4.96
N ASP A 106 -17.87 -10.22 -5.49
CA ASP A 106 -17.01 -11.38 -5.75
C ASP A 106 -16.38 -11.97 -4.48
N LEU A 107 -16.25 -11.18 -3.41
CA LEU A 107 -15.80 -11.63 -2.09
C LEU A 107 -16.91 -12.27 -1.23
N LYS A 108 -18.17 -12.22 -1.67
CA LYS A 108 -19.30 -12.74 -0.91
C LYS A 108 -19.14 -14.24 -0.63
N GLY A 109 -19.24 -14.63 0.66
CA GLY A 109 -19.08 -16.00 1.12
C GLY A 109 -17.63 -16.51 1.15
N VAL A 110 -16.65 -15.70 0.76
CA VAL A 110 -15.22 -16.08 0.75
C VAL A 110 -14.60 -15.81 2.11
N THR A 111 -14.04 -16.86 2.72
CA THR A 111 -13.40 -16.78 4.05
C THR A 111 -11.92 -17.16 4.03
N ASP A 112 -11.46 -17.85 2.99
CA ASP A 112 -10.07 -18.25 2.85
C ASP A 112 -9.19 -17.05 2.46
N PRO A 113 -8.10 -16.77 3.20
CA PRO A 113 -7.26 -15.59 2.96
C PRO A 113 -6.63 -15.55 1.57
N GLU A 114 -6.18 -16.70 1.07
CA GLU A 114 -5.52 -16.77 -0.23
C GLU A 114 -6.54 -16.61 -1.37
N ALA A 115 -7.76 -17.12 -1.20
CA ALA A 115 -8.86 -16.89 -2.15
C ALA A 115 -9.21 -15.39 -2.20
N LYS A 116 -9.31 -14.71 -1.05
CA LYS A 116 -9.53 -13.25 -1.00
C LYS A 116 -8.47 -12.49 -1.80
N ARG A 117 -7.18 -12.81 -1.57
CA ARG A 117 -6.05 -12.17 -2.26
C ARG A 117 -6.15 -12.37 -3.79
N LYS A 118 -6.47 -13.58 -4.24
CA LYS A 118 -6.62 -13.91 -5.66
C LYS A 118 -7.78 -13.18 -6.31
N ILE A 119 -8.92 -13.11 -5.62
CA ILE A 119 -10.11 -12.39 -6.12
C ILE A 119 -9.82 -10.92 -6.26
N VAL A 120 -9.30 -10.28 -5.20
CA VAL A 120 -8.97 -8.84 -5.23
C VAL A 120 -7.94 -8.54 -6.32
N GLY A 121 -6.90 -9.37 -6.47
CA GLY A 121 -5.90 -9.20 -7.51
C GLY A 121 -6.48 -9.33 -8.92
N ARG A 122 -7.31 -10.35 -9.17
CA ARG A 122 -8.01 -10.54 -10.45
C ARG A 122 -8.91 -9.36 -10.79
N ASP A 123 -9.76 -8.97 -9.86
CA ASP A 123 -10.75 -7.90 -10.08
C ASP A 123 -10.08 -6.56 -10.29
N PHE A 124 -8.96 -6.30 -9.60
CA PHE A 124 -8.15 -5.09 -9.86
C PHE A 124 -7.63 -5.07 -11.30
N ILE A 125 -7.10 -6.19 -11.78
CA ILE A 125 -6.61 -6.30 -13.16
C ILE A 125 -7.75 -6.09 -14.17
N GLU A 126 -8.93 -6.70 -13.95
CA GLU A 126 -10.09 -6.56 -14.82
C GLU A 126 -10.57 -5.10 -14.89
N VAL A 127 -10.75 -4.45 -13.74
CA VAL A 127 -11.20 -3.04 -13.69
C VAL A 127 -10.15 -2.11 -14.32
N PHE A 128 -8.86 -2.37 -14.08
CA PHE A 128 -7.79 -1.59 -14.69
C PHE A 128 -7.79 -1.74 -16.22
N ASP A 129 -7.89 -2.98 -16.72
CA ASP A 129 -7.93 -3.31 -18.14
C ASP A 129 -9.12 -2.63 -18.84
N GLU A 130 -10.31 -2.73 -18.26
CA GLU A 130 -11.52 -2.05 -18.76
C GLU A 130 -11.34 -0.53 -18.90
N GLN A 131 -10.65 0.10 -17.96
CA GLN A 131 -10.41 1.55 -18.03
C GLN A 131 -9.30 1.89 -19.04
N ALA A 132 -8.24 1.10 -19.07
CA ALA A 132 -7.13 1.31 -20.00
C ALA A 132 -7.58 1.12 -21.46
N GLN A 133 -8.49 0.19 -21.74
CA GLN A 133 -9.06 0.01 -23.09
C GLN A 133 -9.90 1.19 -23.58
N LYS A 134 -10.44 2.01 -22.70
CA LYS A 134 -11.17 3.25 -23.07
C LYS A 134 -10.21 4.38 -23.51
N LEU A 135 -8.91 4.22 -23.24
CA LEU A 135 -7.90 5.20 -23.59
C LEU A 135 -7.35 4.89 -24.98
N SER A 136 -7.38 5.88 -25.87
CA SER A 136 -6.83 5.73 -27.23
C SER A 136 -5.31 5.82 -27.24
N ASP A 137 -4.68 4.99 -28.08
CA ASP A 137 -3.25 5.07 -28.41
C ASP A 137 -2.26 4.88 -27.25
N ILE A 138 -2.66 4.15 -26.21
CA ILE A 138 -1.75 3.74 -25.15
C ILE A 138 -0.81 2.66 -25.68
N LYS A 139 0.49 2.84 -25.48
CA LYS A 139 1.52 1.87 -25.88
C LYS A 139 2.38 1.38 -24.73
N TRP A 140 2.32 2.05 -23.58
CA TRP A 140 3.16 1.73 -22.45
C TRP A 140 2.33 1.58 -21.17
N LEU A 141 2.66 0.53 -20.41
CA LEU A 141 2.23 0.35 -19.02
C LEU A 141 3.41 0.70 -18.10
N ALA A 142 3.20 1.67 -17.23
CA ALA A 142 4.18 2.00 -16.21
C ALA A 142 3.90 1.24 -14.91
N GLN A 143 4.96 0.81 -14.26
CA GLN A 143 4.90 0.11 -12.98
C GLN A 143 5.85 0.75 -11.96
N GLY A 144 5.41 0.80 -10.70
CA GLY A 144 6.20 1.29 -9.57
C GLY A 144 7.12 0.23 -8.95
N THR A 145 7.57 -0.75 -9.73
CA THR A 145 8.48 -1.82 -9.31
C THR A 145 9.77 -1.22 -8.75
N ILE A 146 10.20 -1.69 -7.60
CA ILE A 146 11.47 -1.32 -6.95
C ILE A 146 12.43 -2.51 -6.91
N TYR A 147 13.70 -2.26 -6.57
CA TYR A 147 14.73 -3.31 -6.62
C TYR A 147 14.46 -4.54 -5.73
N PRO A 148 13.92 -4.41 -4.51
CA PRO A 148 13.48 -5.56 -3.71
C PRO A 148 12.45 -6.45 -4.43
N ASP A 149 11.49 -5.88 -5.15
CA ASP A 149 10.50 -6.65 -5.92
C ASP A 149 11.16 -7.48 -7.02
N VAL A 150 12.21 -6.94 -7.65
CA VAL A 150 12.99 -7.64 -8.69
C VAL A 150 13.75 -8.83 -8.10
N ILE A 151 14.35 -8.68 -6.90
CA ILE A 151 15.07 -9.75 -6.22
C ILE A 151 14.10 -10.87 -5.80
N GLU A 152 12.94 -10.49 -5.25
CA GLU A 152 11.92 -11.44 -4.77
C GLU A 152 11.23 -12.20 -5.91
N SER A 153 11.11 -11.60 -7.11
CA SER A 153 10.49 -12.21 -8.29
C SER A 153 11.45 -13.11 -9.08
N SER A 154 12.75 -12.92 -8.94
CA SER A 154 13.73 -13.81 -9.55
C SER A 154 13.87 -15.08 -8.72
N SER A 155 13.28 -16.20 -9.20
CA SER A 155 13.46 -17.50 -8.58
C SER A 155 14.94 -17.89 -8.60
N VAL A 156 15.63 -17.67 -7.48
CA VAL A 156 16.93 -18.29 -7.23
C VAL A 156 16.66 -19.78 -7.09
N LYS A 157 17.34 -20.61 -7.89
CA LYS A 157 17.27 -22.07 -7.79
C LYS A 157 17.64 -22.51 -6.38
N GLY A 158 16.64 -22.76 -5.53
CA GLY A 158 16.78 -23.18 -4.14
C GLY A 158 15.42 -23.58 -3.57
N PRO A 159 15.37 -24.25 -2.39
CA PRO A 159 14.12 -24.72 -1.77
C PRO A 159 13.24 -23.62 -1.18
N SER A 160 13.58 -22.35 -1.35
CA SER A 160 12.72 -21.23 -0.96
C SER A 160 11.60 -21.03 -1.98
N ALA A 161 10.36 -21.21 -1.54
CA ALA A 161 9.19 -20.91 -2.34
C ALA A 161 9.22 -19.44 -2.79
N THR A 162 8.74 -19.16 -4.01
CA THR A 162 8.54 -17.81 -4.54
C THR A 162 7.62 -17.05 -3.59
N ILE A 163 8.16 -16.09 -2.83
CA ILE A 163 7.47 -15.48 -1.69
C ILE A 163 6.39 -14.49 -2.13
N LYS A 164 6.46 -13.96 -3.36
CA LYS A 164 5.45 -13.02 -3.86
C LYS A 164 5.18 -13.20 -5.36
N SER A 165 3.99 -13.70 -5.68
CA SER A 165 3.43 -13.71 -7.05
C SER A 165 2.49 -12.51 -7.33
N HIS A 166 2.36 -11.54 -6.42
CA HIS A 166 1.19 -10.64 -6.37
C HIS A 166 1.47 -9.15 -6.61
N HIS A 167 2.71 -8.74 -6.88
CA HIS A 167 3.03 -7.32 -7.08
C HIS A 167 3.08 -6.86 -8.53
N ASN A 168 3.06 -7.78 -9.49
CA ASN A 168 3.00 -7.42 -10.90
C ASN A 168 1.59 -7.64 -11.44
N VAL A 169 1.09 -6.68 -12.17
CA VAL A 169 -0.10 -6.76 -13.02
C VAL A 169 0.24 -7.72 -14.18
N GLY A 170 0.67 -8.93 -13.81
CA GLY A 170 1.39 -9.90 -14.63
C GLY A 170 0.57 -10.64 -15.68
N GLY A 171 -0.41 -10.00 -16.27
CA GLY A 171 -1.15 -10.52 -17.42
C GLY A 171 -1.65 -9.40 -18.34
N LEU A 172 -1.60 -8.14 -17.88
CA LEU A 172 -2.05 -6.98 -18.65
C LEU A 172 -1.18 -6.69 -19.89
N PRO A 173 0.16 -6.75 -19.82
CA PRO A 173 0.99 -6.47 -21.00
C PRO A 173 0.72 -7.40 -22.16
N GLU A 174 0.49 -8.69 -21.87
CA GLU A 174 0.23 -9.69 -22.91
C GLU A 174 -1.13 -9.51 -23.57
N LYS A 175 -2.17 -9.20 -22.79
CA LYS A 175 -3.53 -8.95 -23.32
C LYS A 175 -3.62 -7.67 -24.14
N MET A 176 -2.96 -6.60 -23.71
CA MET A 176 -3.03 -5.28 -24.32
C MET A 176 -1.87 -4.99 -25.31
N ASN A 177 -0.90 -5.89 -25.43
CA ASN A 177 0.31 -5.71 -26.22
C ASN A 177 1.08 -4.42 -25.85
N LEU A 178 1.10 -4.07 -24.54
CA LEU A 178 1.78 -2.88 -24.03
C LEU A 178 3.25 -3.18 -23.70
N LYS A 179 4.10 -2.19 -23.95
CA LYS A 179 5.47 -2.18 -23.46
C LYS A 179 5.48 -1.79 -21.97
N ILE A 180 6.42 -2.33 -21.20
CA ILE A 180 6.56 -2.00 -19.78
C ILE A 180 7.64 -0.93 -19.58
N VAL A 181 7.39 0.02 -18.68
CA VAL A 181 8.38 0.99 -18.20
C VAL A 181 8.35 1.05 -16.67
N GLU A 182 9.53 0.90 -16.04
CA GLU A 182 9.71 0.78 -14.60
C GLU A 182 10.74 1.82 -14.10
N PRO A 183 10.33 3.04 -13.81
CA PRO A 183 11.26 4.14 -13.49
C PRO A 183 12.10 3.91 -12.22
N LEU A 184 11.60 3.08 -11.27
CA LEU A 184 12.18 2.88 -9.95
C LEU A 184 12.89 1.54 -9.77
N ARG A 185 12.99 0.73 -10.83
CA ARG A 185 13.45 -0.68 -10.80
C ARG A 185 14.79 -0.90 -10.09
N LEU A 186 15.66 0.09 -10.06
CA LEU A 186 17.00 0.01 -9.47
C LEU A 186 17.10 0.65 -8.08
N LEU A 187 16.01 1.16 -7.53
CA LEU A 187 16.01 1.84 -6.24
C LEU A 187 15.53 0.95 -5.09
N PHE A 188 16.13 1.14 -3.92
CA PHE A 188 15.59 0.67 -2.67
C PHE A 188 14.52 1.62 -2.11
N LYS A 189 13.71 1.15 -1.17
CA LYS A 189 12.56 1.89 -0.62
C LYS A 189 12.93 3.24 0.02
N ASP A 190 14.05 3.30 0.70
CA ASP A 190 14.57 4.53 1.30
C ASP A 190 15.03 5.53 0.24
N GLU A 191 15.64 5.05 -0.87
CA GLU A 191 16.03 5.87 -2.01
C GLU A 191 14.79 6.43 -2.72
N VAL A 192 13.74 5.63 -2.92
CA VAL A 192 12.45 6.08 -3.48
C VAL A 192 11.88 7.23 -2.63
N ARG A 193 11.90 7.11 -1.30
CA ARG A 193 11.45 8.19 -0.41
C ARG A 193 12.31 9.44 -0.52
N ARG A 194 13.63 9.29 -0.70
CA ARG A 194 14.56 10.43 -0.91
C ARG A 194 14.28 11.13 -2.23
N VAL A 195 14.09 10.37 -3.31
CA VAL A 195 13.68 10.89 -4.64
C VAL A 195 12.33 11.58 -4.54
N GLY A 196 11.35 10.98 -3.85
CA GLY A 196 10.03 11.58 -3.64
C GLY A 196 10.08 12.93 -2.93
N ARG A 197 10.91 13.06 -1.88
CA ARG A 197 11.13 14.35 -1.21
C ARG A 197 11.71 15.40 -2.14
N GLN A 198 12.69 15.02 -2.97
CA GLN A 198 13.30 15.92 -3.94
C GLN A 198 12.34 16.33 -5.06
N LEU A 199 11.37 15.47 -5.40
CA LEU A 199 10.28 15.77 -6.33
C LEU A 199 9.18 16.65 -5.72
N GLY A 200 9.24 16.97 -4.42
CA GLY A 200 8.27 17.80 -3.73
C GLY A 200 7.02 17.06 -3.23
N LEU A 201 7.04 15.73 -3.15
CA LEU A 201 5.94 14.98 -2.57
C LEU A 201 5.80 15.29 -1.07
N SER A 202 4.56 15.40 -0.60
CA SER A 202 4.29 15.73 0.80
C SER A 202 4.81 14.66 1.76
N GLN A 203 5.24 15.10 2.96
CA GLN A 203 5.65 14.17 4.01
C GLN A 203 4.51 13.22 4.41
N THR A 204 3.27 13.68 4.34
CA THR A 204 2.08 12.86 4.58
C THR A 204 2.00 11.67 3.62
N LEU A 205 2.32 11.85 2.34
CA LEU A 205 2.35 10.78 1.35
C LEU A 205 3.56 9.87 1.56
N LEU A 206 4.76 10.45 1.70
CA LEU A 206 6.02 9.72 1.82
C LEU A 206 6.15 8.94 3.14
N GLY A 207 5.54 9.44 4.22
CA GLY A 207 5.51 8.82 5.55
C GLY A 207 4.36 7.84 5.76
N ARG A 208 3.54 7.55 4.75
CA ARG A 208 2.44 6.58 4.89
C ARG A 208 2.96 5.21 5.29
N HIS A 209 2.27 4.61 6.26
CA HIS A 209 2.52 3.21 6.60
C HIS A 209 2.24 2.32 5.40
N PRO A 210 2.96 1.20 5.23
CA PRO A 210 2.60 0.19 4.25
C PRO A 210 1.13 -0.22 4.42
N PHE A 211 0.42 -0.37 3.30
CA PHE A 211 -0.95 -0.85 3.29
C PHE A 211 -1.02 -2.03 2.31
N PRO A 212 -1.63 -3.15 2.68
CA PRO A 212 -1.62 -4.34 1.86
C PRO A 212 -2.44 -4.15 0.57
N GLY A 213 -1.99 -4.77 -0.53
CA GLY A 213 -2.69 -4.71 -1.82
C GLY A 213 -4.17 -5.13 -1.75
N PRO A 214 -4.54 -6.21 -1.01
CA PRO A 214 -5.94 -6.59 -0.82
C PRO A 214 -6.75 -5.64 0.08
N GLY A 215 -6.16 -4.58 0.57
CA GLY A 215 -6.81 -3.60 1.42
C GLY A 215 -7.32 -4.18 2.73
N LEU A 216 -8.46 -3.69 3.19
CA LEU A 216 -9.09 -4.13 4.43
C LEU A 216 -9.64 -5.57 4.38
N SER A 217 -9.73 -6.21 3.20
CA SER A 217 -10.26 -7.57 3.09
C SER A 217 -9.48 -8.60 3.92
N ILE A 218 -8.17 -8.42 4.07
CA ILE A 218 -7.29 -9.30 4.88
C ILE A 218 -7.15 -8.84 6.33
N ARG A 219 -7.88 -7.80 6.72
CA ARG A 219 -8.05 -7.33 8.10
C ARG A 219 -9.45 -7.61 8.65
N ILE A 220 -10.32 -8.24 7.84
CA ILE A 220 -11.61 -8.79 8.25
C ILE A 220 -11.46 -10.31 8.21
N LEU A 221 -11.27 -10.94 9.36
CA LEU A 221 -11.16 -12.39 9.42
C LEU A 221 -12.51 -13.04 9.12
N GLY A 222 -12.50 -13.99 8.19
CA GLY A 222 -13.72 -14.60 7.67
C GLY A 222 -14.35 -13.82 6.52
N GLU A 223 -15.67 -13.87 6.37
CA GLU A 223 -16.40 -13.24 5.27
C GLU A 223 -16.32 -11.70 5.32
N VAL A 224 -16.04 -11.09 4.17
CA VAL A 224 -16.00 -9.64 3.98
C VAL A 224 -17.37 -9.14 3.54
N THR A 225 -17.95 -8.19 4.28
CA THR A 225 -19.21 -7.52 3.93
C THR A 225 -19.04 -6.00 3.99
N ALA A 226 -19.90 -5.27 3.29
CA ALA A 226 -19.88 -3.80 3.32
C ALA A 226 -20.03 -3.24 4.74
N GLU A 227 -20.86 -3.87 5.58
CA GLU A 227 -21.03 -3.50 6.97
C GLU A 227 -19.74 -3.67 7.79
N LYS A 228 -19.09 -4.82 7.67
CA LYS A 228 -17.82 -5.10 8.36
C LYS A 228 -16.70 -4.16 7.90
N VAL A 229 -16.65 -3.84 6.60
CA VAL A 229 -15.71 -2.85 6.07
C VAL A 229 -15.96 -1.48 6.70
N ALA A 230 -17.21 -1.02 6.76
CA ALA A 230 -17.55 0.26 7.35
C ALA A 230 -17.16 0.33 8.85
N ILE A 231 -17.47 -0.73 9.62
CA ILE A 231 -17.06 -0.85 11.04
C ILE A 231 -15.53 -0.76 11.18
N LEU A 232 -14.81 -1.52 10.35
CA LEU A 232 -13.34 -1.55 10.41
C LEU A 232 -12.72 -0.22 9.99
N GLN A 233 -13.29 0.46 8.99
CA GLN A 233 -12.84 1.79 8.55
C GLN A 233 -12.94 2.83 9.67
N GLU A 234 -14.04 2.81 10.43
CA GLU A 234 -14.20 3.73 11.58
C GLU A 234 -13.18 3.44 12.67
N ALA A 235 -13.01 2.17 13.05
CA ALA A 235 -12.07 1.78 14.09
C ALA A 235 -10.61 2.06 13.68
N ASP A 236 -10.24 1.74 12.44
CA ASP A 236 -8.90 1.99 11.90
C ASP A 236 -8.59 3.48 11.83
N LYS A 237 -9.57 4.31 11.44
CA LYS A 237 -9.41 5.78 11.41
C LYS A 237 -9.12 6.32 12.82
N ILE A 238 -9.88 5.91 13.83
CA ILE A 238 -9.67 6.35 15.22
C ILE A 238 -8.24 5.98 15.67
N PHE A 239 -7.80 4.75 15.43
CA PHE A 239 -6.48 4.32 15.84
C PHE A 239 -5.36 5.09 15.14
N ILE A 240 -5.44 5.25 13.81
CA ILE A 240 -4.42 5.96 13.02
C ILE A 240 -4.37 7.45 13.36
N ASP A 241 -5.52 8.10 13.53
CA ASP A 241 -5.56 9.51 13.89
C ASP A 241 -5.03 9.73 15.31
N SER A 242 -5.38 8.85 16.26
CA SER A 242 -4.81 8.90 17.62
C SER A 242 -3.29 8.72 17.65
N LEU A 243 -2.72 7.86 16.79
CA LEU A 243 -1.26 7.73 16.65
C LEU A 243 -0.62 9.03 16.17
N ARG A 244 -1.27 9.73 15.22
CA ARG A 244 -0.80 11.02 14.71
C ARG A 244 -0.89 12.12 15.77
N GLU A 245 -2.03 12.23 16.44
CA GLU A 245 -2.24 13.20 17.52
C GLU A 245 -1.25 13.05 18.66
N ALA A 246 -0.91 11.80 19.01
CA ALA A 246 0.06 11.49 20.05
C ALA A 246 1.53 11.60 19.60
N GLY A 247 1.81 11.93 18.32
CA GLY A 247 3.16 11.97 17.76
C GLY A 247 3.85 10.59 17.69
N LEU A 248 3.08 9.51 17.73
CA LEU A 248 3.59 8.13 17.71
C LEU A 248 3.64 7.52 16.30
N TYR A 249 2.94 8.13 15.33
CA TYR A 249 2.78 7.57 13.98
C TYR A 249 4.11 7.27 13.29
N ASP A 250 5.05 8.21 13.31
CA ASP A 250 6.34 8.08 12.60
C ASP A 250 7.30 7.08 13.26
N SER A 251 7.05 6.70 14.53
CA SER A 251 7.82 5.66 15.23
C SER A 251 7.33 4.24 14.95
N VAL A 252 6.18 4.11 14.32
CA VAL A 252 5.55 2.84 13.94
C VAL A 252 5.78 2.58 12.46
N TRP A 253 6.25 1.39 12.09
CA TRP A 253 6.44 1.02 10.70
C TRP A 253 5.11 0.74 9.98
N GLN A 254 4.20 0.01 10.67
CA GLN A 254 2.85 -0.26 10.19
C GLN A 254 1.89 -0.40 11.36
N ALA A 255 0.72 0.21 11.24
CA ALA A 255 -0.38 0.05 12.17
C ALA A 255 -1.70 -0.18 11.45
N GLY A 256 -2.61 -0.85 12.13
CA GLY A 256 -3.98 -1.08 11.65
C GLY A 256 -4.83 -1.79 12.68
N VAL A 257 -6.10 -1.87 12.36
CA VAL A 257 -7.10 -2.60 13.14
C VAL A 257 -7.54 -3.83 12.38
N ILE A 258 -7.75 -4.94 13.09
CA ILE A 258 -8.22 -6.20 12.56
C ILE A 258 -9.59 -6.51 13.18
N LEU A 259 -10.59 -6.79 12.36
CA LEU A 259 -11.90 -7.24 12.81
C LEU A 259 -11.89 -8.76 13.00
N LEU A 260 -12.07 -9.20 14.24
CA LEU A 260 -12.04 -10.61 14.60
C LEU A 260 -13.42 -11.27 14.40
N PRO A 261 -13.47 -12.55 13.99
CA PRO A 261 -14.72 -13.30 13.83
C PRO A 261 -15.28 -13.79 15.18
N VAL A 262 -15.15 -12.96 16.20
CA VAL A 262 -15.56 -13.27 17.58
C VAL A 262 -16.47 -12.18 18.07
N GLN A 263 -17.59 -12.60 18.66
CA GLN A 263 -18.48 -11.71 19.40
C GLN A 263 -18.30 -11.93 20.90
N SER A 264 -18.38 -10.87 21.65
CA SER A 264 -18.26 -10.92 23.10
C SER A 264 -19.45 -10.24 23.78
N VAL A 265 -19.75 -10.70 24.98
CA VAL A 265 -20.73 -10.03 25.82
C VAL A 265 -20.14 -8.72 26.33
N GLY A 266 -20.90 -7.64 26.20
CA GLY A 266 -20.61 -6.33 26.77
C GLY A 266 -21.81 -5.81 27.56
N VAL A 267 -21.60 -4.69 28.24
CA VAL A 267 -22.67 -3.93 28.91
C VAL A 267 -22.53 -2.48 28.42
N MET A 268 -23.58 -1.97 27.81
CA MET A 268 -23.64 -0.57 27.37
C MET A 268 -24.92 0.05 27.97
N GLY A 269 -24.72 0.98 28.91
CA GLY A 269 -25.80 1.46 29.73
C GLY A 269 -26.37 0.31 30.60
N ASP A 270 -27.67 0.09 30.58
CA ASP A 270 -28.37 -0.95 31.33
C ASP A 270 -28.60 -2.25 30.52
N GLU A 271 -28.12 -2.30 29.27
CA GLU A 271 -28.37 -3.43 28.37
C GLU A 271 -27.10 -4.28 28.13
N ARG A 272 -27.31 -5.60 28.01
CA ARG A 272 -26.28 -6.50 27.52
C ARG A 272 -26.18 -6.36 26.01
N THR A 273 -24.96 -6.20 25.52
CA THR A 273 -24.64 -6.22 24.09
C THR A 273 -23.90 -7.49 23.73
N TYR A 274 -24.01 -7.90 22.45
CA TYR A 274 -23.27 -9.01 21.88
C TYR A 274 -22.68 -8.56 20.56
N GLU A 275 -21.45 -8.04 20.63
CA GLU A 275 -20.83 -7.31 19.52
C GLU A 275 -19.41 -7.81 19.26
N SER A 276 -18.83 -7.31 18.17
CA SER A 276 -17.55 -7.77 17.68
C SER A 276 -16.36 -7.31 18.54
N CYS A 277 -15.27 -8.04 18.42
CA CYS A 277 -13.96 -7.71 18.96
C CYS A 277 -13.04 -7.24 17.83
N VAL A 278 -12.22 -6.23 18.11
CA VAL A 278 -11.14 -5.81 17.21
C VAL A 278 -9.78 -5.95 17.89
N ALA A 279 -8.76 -6.28 17.09
CA ALA A 279 -7.37 -6.26 17.52
C ALA A 279 -6.66 -5.04 16.93
N LEU A 280 -5.98 -4.28 17.79
CA LEU A 280 -5.03 -3.27 17.35
C LEU A 280 -3.70 -3.96 17.06
N ARG A 281 -3.08 -3.63 15.95
CA ARG A 281 -1.76 -4.10 15.56
C ARG A 281 -0.87 -2.91 15.23
N ALA A 282 0.28 -2.80 15.88
CA ALA A 282 1.33 -1.84 15.55
C ALA A 282 2.67 -2.53 15.64
N VAL A 283 3.50 -2.41 14.61
CA VAL A 283 4.81 -3.07 14.53
C VAL A 283 5.91 -2.11 14.13
N THR A 284 7.11 -2.40 14.60
CA THR A 284 8.38 -1.87 14.09
C THR A 284 9.00 -2.89 13.17
N SER A 285 9.61 -2.44 12.08
CA SER A 285 10.37 -3.28 11.16
C SER A 285 11.35 -2.41 10.38
N THR A 286 12.38 -3.03 9.82
CA THR A 286 13.30 -2.35 8.89
C THR A 286 12.95 -2.69 7.43
N ASP A 287 12.61 -3.94 7.17
CA ASP A 287 12.47 -4.50 5.83
C ASP A 287 11.20 -5.34 5.61
N GLY A 288 10.37 -5.49 6.65
CA GLY A 288 9.17 -6.34 6.64
C GLY A 288 9.45 -7.84 6.76
N MET A 289 10.72 -8.27 6.77
CA MET A 289 11.09 -9.69 6.95
C MET A 289 10.96 -10.11 8.40
N THR A 290 11.43 -9.26 9.30
CA THR A 290 11.25 -9.39 10.76
C THR A 290 10.49 -8.19 11.28
N ALA A 291 9.67 -8.38 12.30
CA ALA A 291 8.95 -7.28 12.94
C ALA A 291 8.75 -7.57 14.42
N ASP A 292 8.77 -6.53 15.21
CA ASP A 292 8.39 -6.59 16.61
C ASP A 292 7.19 -5.71 16.88
N TRP A 293 6.39 -6.06 17.87
CA TRP A 293 5.24 -5.24 18.24
C TRP A 293 5.70 -3.94 18.93
N VAL A 294 4.98 -2.86 18.74
CA VAL A 294 5.31 -1.56 19.35
C VAL A 294 4.80 -1.51 20.78
N HIS A 295 5.65 -1.11 21.71
CA HIS A 295 5.28 -0.87 23.11
C HIS A 295 4.57 0.49 23.23
N LEU A 296 3.30 0.54 22.79
CA LEU A 296 2.49 1.74 22.94
C LEU A 296 2.18 2.01 24.43
N PRO A 297 2.14 3.28 24.87
CA PRO A 297 1.79 3.62 26.24
C PRO A 297 0.42 3.07 26.65
N TYR A 298 0.29 2.55 27.87
CA TYR A 298 -0.98 1.98 28.34
C TYR A 298 -2.11 3.00 28.35
N ASP A 299 -1.84 4.25 28.72
CA ASP A 299 -2.83 5.33 28.69
C ASP A 299 -3.31 5.63 27.28
N PHE A 300 -2.41 5.54 26.29
CA PHE A 300 -2.76 5.66 24.89
C PHE A 300 -3.68 4.51 24.43
N LEU A 301 -3.34 3.27 24.77
CA LEU A 301 -4.18 2.09 24.45
C LEU A 301 -5.55 2.18 25.11
N ALA A 302 -5.61 2.62 26.38
CA ALA A 302 -6.85 2.83 27.09
C ALA A 302 -7.73 3.91 26.44
N LYS A 303 -7.13 5.06 26.04
CA LYS A 303 -7.82 6.13 25.31
C LYS A 303 -8.42 5.60 24.00
N VAL A 304 -7.60 4.95 23.16
CA VAL A 304 -8.02 4.42 21.86
C VAL A 304 -9.13 3.37 22.01
N SER A 305 -8.98 2.44 22.96
CA SER A 305 -9.99 1.42 23.24
C SER A 305 -11.33 2.05 23.62
N ASN A 306 -11.33 3.01 24.54
CA ASN A 306 -12.54 3.71 24.95
C ASN A 306 -13.17 4.49 23.78
N GLU A 307 -12.36 5.12 22.97
CA GLU A 307 -12.84 5.90 21.84
C GLU A 307 -13.48 5.01 20.75
N ILE A 308 -12.87 3.88 20.43
CA ILE A 308 -13.44 2.90 19.49
C ILE A 308 -14.77 2.37 20.00
N ILE A 309 -14.82 1.87 21.26
CA ILE A 309 -16.04 1.28 21.84
C ILE A 309 -17.17 2.32 21.88
N ASN A 310 -16.89 3.57 22.21
CA ASN A 310 -17.93 4.60 22.34
C ASN A 310 -18.41 5.16 21.01
N LYS A 311 -17.56 5.17 19.96
CA LYS A 311 -17.89 5.82 18.67
C LYS A 311 -18.26 4.83 17.56
N VAL A 312 -17.78 3.58 17.63
CA VAL A 312 -18.01 2.57 16.60
C VAL A 312 -19.04 1.55 17.05
N ARG A 313 -20.25 1.67 16.51
CA ARG A 313 -21.31 0.69 16.79
C ARG A 313 -20.91 -0.69 16.25
N GLY A 314 -21.20 -1.74 17.01
CA GLY A 314 -20.88 -3.11 16.63
C GLY A 314 -19.54 -3.61 17.20
N ILE A 315 -18.83 -2.79 17.99
CA ILE A 315 -17.60 -3.16 18.71
C ILE A 315 -17.77 -2.90 20.19
N ASN A 316 -17.59 -3.93 21.01
CA ASN A 316 -17.60 -3.81 22.48
C ASN A 316 -16.30 -4.27 23.14
N ARG A 317 -15.30 -4.68 22.36
CA ARG A 317 -14.01 -5.15 22.87
C ARG A 317 -12.85 -4.81 21.96
N VAL A 318 -11.78 -4.31 22.56
CA VAL A 318 -10.51 -4.02 21.90
C VAL A 318 -9.40 -4.82 22.58
N VAL A 319 -8.56 -5.51 21.80
CA VAL A 319 -7.35 -6.19 22.25
C VAL A 319 -6.13 -5.63 21.53
N TYR A 320 -4.93 -5.86 22.07
CA TYR A 320 -3.67 -5.46 21.43
C TYR A 320 -2.83 -6.68 21.12
N ASP A 321 -2.40 -6.83 19.85
CA ASP A 321 -1.57 -7.95 19.43
C ASP A 321 -0.09 -7.66 19.73
N ILE A 322 0.48 -8.48 20.61
CA ILE A 322 1.87 -8.41 21.09
C ILE A 322 2.78 -9.48 20.48
N SER A 323 2.43 -9.98 19.29
CA SER A 323 3.18 -11.05 18.64
C SER A 323 4.28 -10.47 17.73
N SER A 324 5.48 -11.04 17.80
CA SER A 324 6.61 -10.71 16.90
C SER A 324 6.60 -11.58 15.65
N LYS A 325 7.20 -11.10 14.57
CA LYS A 325 7.45 -11.86 13.34
C LYS A 325 8.94 -12.22 13.24
N PRO A 326 9.34 -13.50 13.21
CA PRO A 326 8.50 -14.68 13.38
C PRO A 326 8.09 -14.90 14.84
N PRO A 327 7.15 -15.81 15.21
CA PRO A 327 6.42 -16.74 14.31
C PRO A 327 5.17 -16.15 13.65
N ALA A 328 4.63 -15.04 14.19
CA ALA A 328 3.47 -14.37 13.59
C ALA A 328 3.85 -13.67 12.26
N THR A 329 2.84 -13.17 11.57
CA THR A 329 2.98 -12.28 10.41
C THR A 329 2.66 -10.83 10.80
N ILE A 330 2.90 -9.87 9.91
CA ILE A 330 2.52 -8.48 10.15
C ILE A 330 1.00 -8.33 10.00
N GLU A 331 0.44 -8.76 8.87
CA GLU A 331 -1.00 -8.89 8.67
C GLU A 331 -1.48 -10.25 9.21
N TRP A 332 -2.74 -10.36 9.58
CA TRP A 332 -3.31 -11.59 10.15
C TRP A 332 -3.78 -12.60 9.09
N GLU A 333 -4.13 -12.12 7.89
CA GLU A 333 -4.48 -12.94 6.71
C GLU A 333 -3.60 -12.65 5.50
#